data_7ff5e3267f59c6001e9af6ba96bee792
#
_entry.id   7ff5e3267f59c6001e9af6ba96bee792
#
_cell.length_a   1.000
_cell.length_b   1.000
_cell.length_c   1.000
_cell.angle_alpha   90.00
_cell.angle_beta   90.00
_cell.angle_gamma   90.00
#
_symmetry.space_group_name_H-M   'P 1'
#
loop_
_entity.id
_entity.type
_entity.pdbx_description
1 polymer ?
#
loop_
_entity_poly.entity_id
_entity_poly.type
_entity_poly.pdbx_seq_one_letter_code
_entity_poly.pdbx_strand_id
1 'polypeptide(L)'
;WWDPLTLAWNNVAEGRAVSNPPVPGQAPGASLAVPFALKPGEARTIRLNTCWYVPGSGLRYGKKTNAGAFSAGPSKGATSGQQPVAGFLGKGLVNTFDPDGDAPQGTLTSPEFDVSKRYLHVLVGGGGFEGKTCVSLLVGGQAVRSVAGKGKEALEWETFDLAAFAGQKARVQLVDRASDGWGHISADHVALSDEPVSALRSGAGNAITEDAKRVTLLADFEGPDYGAWTADPPAKRTGSCSGGACAAGEAPAAYVPWYATRFTSVQAVADEWRGRCAELRARSERFRDAFYDTTLPPEAVEAVAANLTILKSPTVLRQHDGRLWCWEGCGDGGGCCAGSCAHVWNYAQAVCHLFPSLERGMRQTAFFEGQD
;
A
#
# COMPACT_ATOMS: atom_id res chain seq x y z
N TRP A 1 26.96 -21.27 12.70
CA TRP A 1 25.52 -21.58 12.51
C TRP A 1 24.82 -21.47 13.85
N TRP A 2 23.84 -20.60 13.94
CA TRP A 2 23.05 -20.37 15.15
C TRP A 2 21.61 -20.86 14.92
N ASP A 3 21.15 -21.78 15.76
CA ASP A 3 19.81 -22.35 15.68
C ASP A 3 19.00 -21.97 16.93
N PRO A 4 18.02 -21.05 16.80
CA PRO A 4 17.21 -20.59 17.92
C PRO A 4 16.39 -21.71 18.58
N LEU A 5 15.99 -22.74 17.84
CA LEU A 5 15.21 -23.86 18.38
C LEU A 5 16.07 -24.73 19.30
N THR A 6 17.29 -25.06 18.88
CA THR A 6 18.23 -25.82 19.71
C THR A 6 18.61 -25.03 20.97
N LEU A 7 18.79 -23.71 20.85
CA LEU A 7 19.06 -22.87 22.03
C LEU A 7 17.90 -22.89 23.03
N ALA A 8 16.68 -22.71 22.55
CA ALA A 8 15.49 -22.75 23.39
C ALA A 8 15.32 -24.13 24.05
N TRP A 9 15.53 -25.22 23.28
CA TRP A 9 15.49 -26.57 23.78
C TRP A 9 16.53 -26.84 24.86
N ASN A 10 17.79 -26.43 24.68
CA ASN A 10 18.84 -26.59 25.65
C ASN A 10 18.53 -25.83 26.95
N ASN A 11 18.00 -24.60 26.86
CA ASN A 11 17.58 -23.87 28.04
C ASN A 11 16.50 -24.60 28.83
N VAL A 12 15.51 -25.20 28.14
CA VAL A 12 14.45 -25.99 28.77
C VAL A 12 15.03 -27.29 29.37
N ALA A 13 15.86 -28.01 28.62
CA ALA A 13 16.46 -29.28 29.05
C ALA A 13 17.39 -29.12 30.27
N GLU A 14 18.09 -28.01 30.36
CA GLU A 14 19.00 -27.67 31.48
C GLU A 14 18.31 -26.90 32.60
N GLY A 15 17.02 -26.64 32.48
CA GLY A 15 16.25 -25.90 33.49
C GLY A 15 16.70 -24.45 33.68
N ARG A 16 17.33 -23.85 32.65
CA ARG A 16 17.84 -22.47 32.72
C ARG A 16 16.67 -21.49 32.60
N ALA A 17 16.45 -20.68 33.59
CA ALA A 17 15.61 -19.49 33.50
C ALA A 17 16.47 -18.29 33.11
N VAL A 18 16.54 -17.96 31.83
CA VAL A 18 17.27 -16.80 31.32
C VAL A 18 16.29 -15.66 31.10
N SER A 19 16.53 -14.51 31.75
CA SER A 19 15.74 -13.30 31.48
C SER A 19 16.48 -12.43 30.48
N ASN A 20 15.94 -12.32 29.30
CA ASN A 20 16.44 -11.40 28.28
C ASN A 20 15.47 -10.22 28.14
N PRO A 21 15.95 -8.97 28.09
CA PRO A 21 15.10 -7.83 27.82
C PRO A 21 14.51 -7.93 26.38
N PRO A 22 13.36 -7.30 26.13
CA PRO A 22 12.84 -7.19 24.79
C PRO A 22 13.85 -6.52 23.86
N VAL A 23 14.07 -7.10 22.68
CA VAL A 23 14.91 -6.47 21.65
C VAL A 23 14.08 -5.55 20.76
N PRO A 24 14.57 -4.36 20.39
CA PRO A 24 13.91 -3.53 19.42
C PRO A 24 14.02 -4.18 18.02
N GLY A 25 12.89 -4.35 17.35
CA GLY A 25 12.84 -4.92 16.01
C GLY A 25 12.18 -6.31 15.95
N GLN A 26 12.35 -6.98 14.82
CA GLN A 26 11.77 -8.32 14.62
C GLN A 26 12.55 -9.35 15.44
N ALA A 27 11.82 -10.07 16.29
CA ALA A 27 12.37 -11.22 17.01
C ALA A 27 11.72 -12.51 16.50
N PRO A 28 12.47 -13.62 16.35
CA PRO A 28 11.95 -14.89 15.84
C PRO A 28 10.97 -15.55 16.81
N GLY A 29 10.91 -15.09 18.05
CA GLY A 29 10.00 -15.61 19.06
C GLY A 29 10.40 -15.19 20.49
N ALA A 30 9.60 -15.65 21.45
CA ALA A 30 9.86 -15.48 22.86
C ALA A 30 9.53 -16.77 23.61
N SER A 31 10.23 -17.05 24.69
CA SER A 31 9.97 -18.17 25.59
C SER A 31 9.64 -17.64 26.97
N LEU A 32 8.59 -18.20 27.58
CA LEU A 32 8.22 -17.94 28.96
C LEU A 32 8.56 -19.18 29.79
N ALA A 33 9.49 -19.06 30.73
CA ALA A 33 9.82 -20.12 31.66
C ALA A 33 9.09 -19.90 32.99
N VAL A 34 8.40 -20.94 33.46
CA VAL A 34 7.72 -20.95 34.78
C VAL A 34 8.32 -22.09 35.59
N PRO A 35 9.36 -21.86 36.38
CA PRO A 35 9.99 -22.89 37.18
C PRO A 35 9.06 -23.28 38.36
N PHE A 36 8.96 -24.59 38.64
CA PHE A 36 8.24 -25.11 39.79
C PHE A 36 8.80 -26.47 40.20
N ALA A 37 8.59 -26.86 41.43
CA ALA A 37 8.91 -28.20 41.95
C ALA A 37 7.61 -28.93 42.28
N LEU A 38 7.57 -30.24 42.03
CA LEU A 38 6.47 -31.12 42.37
C LEU A 38 7.00 -32.22 43.32
N LYS A 39 6.25 -32.55 44.33
CA LYS A 39 6.44 -33.77 45.13
C LYS A 39 5.83 -34.97 44.41
N PRO A 40 6.25 -36.22 44.73
CA PRO A 40 5.62 -37.39 44.14
C PRO A 40 4.09 -37.39 44.35
N GLY A 41 3.34 -37.54 43.23
CA GLY A 41 1.87 -37.51 43.25
C GLY A 41 1.23 -36.11 43.25
N GLU A 42 2.01 -35.04 43.34
CA GLU A 42 1.51 -33.66 43.25
C GLU A 42 1.29 -33.26 41.78
N ALA A 43 0.22 -32.51 41.50
CA ALA A 43 -0.08 -31.94 40.20
C ALA A 43 -0.22 -30.40 40.29
N ARG A 44 0.27 -29.65 39.30
CA ARG A 44 0.13 -28.20 39.20
C ARG A 44 -0.39 -27.80 37.86
N THR A 45 -1.42 -26.99 37.84
CA THR A 45 -1.94 -26.39 36.58
C THR A 45 -1.33 -25.01 36.40
N ILE A 46 -0.68 -24.80 35.23
CA ILE A 46 -0.19 -23.48 34.81
C ILE A 46 -1.15 -22.96 33.75
N ARG A 47 -1.64 -21.74 33.93
CA ARG A 47 -2.47 -21.05 32.96
C ARG A 47 -1.64 -19.96 32.30
N LEU A 48 -1.53 -20.01 30.97
CA LEU A 48 -0.91 -18.98 30.15
C LEU A 48 -2.00 -18.17 29.46
N ASN A 49 -1.95 -16.86 29.62
CA ASN A 49 -2.83 -15.92 28.91
C ASN A 49 -2.00 -15.13 27.91
N THR A 50 -2.35 -15.20 26.64
CA THR A 50 -1.72 -14.42 25.59
C THR A 50 -2.66 -13.29 25.18
N CYS A 51 -2.19 -12.05 25.24
CA CYS A 51 -2.90 -10.88 24.75
C CYS A 51 -2.22 -10.34 23.52
N TRP A 52 -3.00 -10.12 22.47
CA TRP A 52 -2.54 -9.55 21.21
C TRP A 52 -3.13 -8.15 21.04
N TYR A 53 -2.27 -7.17 20.81
CA TYR A 53 -2.68 -5.79 20.61
C TYR A 53 -1.88 -5.17 19.46
N VAL A 54 -2.52 -4.99 18.30
CA VAL A 54 -1.95 -4.39 17.09
C VAL A 54 -2.90 -3.27 16.64
N PRO A 55 -2.79 -2.06 17.21
CA PRO A 55 -3.74 -0.97 16.98
C PRO A 55 -3.58 -0.31 15.61
N GLY A 56 -2.42 -0.47 14.98
CA GLY A 56 -2.13 0.03 13.62
C GLY A 56 -2.01 -1.11 12.63
N SER A 57 -2.51 -0.90 11.43
CA SER A 57 -2.38 -1.84 10.33
C SER A 57 -2.05 -1.11 9.05
N GLY A 58 -1.27 -1.74 8.16
CA GLY A 58 -1.04 -1.26 6.80
C GLY A 58 -2.21 -1.50 5.85
N LEU A 59 -3.21 -2.27 6.30
CA LEU A 59 -4.40 -2.57 5.50
C LEU A 59 -5.23 -1.32 5.25
N ARG A 60 -5.79 -1.23 4.05
CA ARG A 60 -6.63 -0.14 3.59
C ARG A 60 -8.00 -0.69 3.22
N TYR A 61 -9.03 0.13 3.31
CA TYR A 61 -10.40 -0.19 2.91
C TYR A 61 -11.04 1.01 2.19
N GLY A 62 -12.18 0.76 1.57
CA GLY A 62 -12.91 1.77 0.83
C GLY A 62 -12.56 1.76 -0.65
N LYS A 63 -13.35 2.49 -1.42
CA LYS A 63 -13.09 2.66 -2.85
C LYS A 63 -11.66 3.15 -3.00
N LYS A 64 -10.88 2.51 -3.89
CA LYS A 64 -9.78 3.22 -4.51
C LYS A 64 -10.44 4.46 -5.11
N THR A 65 -10.38 5.60 -4.44
CA THR A 65 -10.56 6.83 -5.18
C THR A 65 -9.62 6.66 -6.38
N ASN A 66 -10.04 7.04 -7.57
CA ASN A 66 -9.14 7.18 -8.70
C ASN A 66 -8.09 8.22 -8.29
N ALA A 67 -7.20 7.84 -7.40
CA ALA A 67 -6.02 8.57 -7.08
C ALA A 67 -5.25 8.59 -8.39
N GLY A 68 -4.91 9.76 -8.89
CA GLY A 68 -4.22 9.90 -10.15
C GLY A 68 -2.96 9.05 -10.19
N ALA A 69 -2.47 8.79 -11.38
CA ALA A 69 -1.23 8.05 -11.59
C ALA A 69 0.00 8.68 -10.91
N PHE A 70 -0.11 9.94 -10.50
CA PHE A 70 1.00 10.70 -9.92
C PHE A 70 1.00 10.64 -8.40
N SER A 71 2.11 10.17 -7.82
CA SER A 71 2.39 10.19 -6.38
C SER A 71 2.50 11.63 -5.84
N ALA A 72 2.66 11.79 -4.52
CA ALA A 72 2.78 13.13 -3.91
C ALA A 72 4.07 13.87 -4.30
N GLY A 73 5.05 13.17 -4.86
CA GLY A 73 6.33 13.73 -5.28
C GLY A 73 7.16 12.72 -6.04
N PRO A 74 8.37 13.10 -6.46
CA PRO A 74 9.24 12.27 -7.28
C PRO A 74 9.59 10.93 -6.62
N SER A 75 9.59 9.87 -7.43
CA SER A 75 10.05 8.54 -7.07
C SER A 75 11.58 8.49 -7.01
N LYS A 76 12.15 7.53 -6.29
CA LYS A 76 13.59 7.33 -6.16
C LYS A 76 14.14 6.24 -7.10
N GLY A 77 13.39 5.87 -8.11
CA GLY A 77 13.71 4.81 -9.06
C GLY A 77 12.58 3.79 -9.18
N ALA A 78 12.93 2.52 -9.37
CA ALA A 78 11.94 1.44 -9.47
C ALA A 78 11.24 1.18 -8.13
N THR A 79 9.95 0.88 -8.20
CA THR A 79 9.15 0.44 -7.07
C THR A 79 8.87 -1.08 -7.12
N SER A 80 8.23 -1.62 -6.09
CA SER A 80 7.93 -3.05 -6.00
C SER A 80 7.10 -3.53 -7.20
N GLY A 81 7.54 -4.59 -7.85
CA GLY A 81 6.89 -5.15 -9.03
C GLY A 81 7.29 -4.51 -10.37
N GLN A 82 8.05 -3.41 -10.36
CA GLN A 82 8.58 -2.76 -11.55
C GLN A 82 9.97 -3.31 -11.91
N GLN A 83 10.29 -3.34 -13.18
CA GLN A 83 11.65 -3.61 -13.65
C GLN A 83 12.60 -2.45 -13.24
N PRO A 84 13.92 -2.68 -13.19
CA PRO A 84 14.87 -1.63 -12.81
C PRO A 84 14.76 -0.39 -13.71
N VAL A 85 14.48 0.77 -13.13
CA VAL A 85 14.44 2.05 -13.81
C VAL A 85 15.85 2.63 -13.88
N ALA A 86 16.27 3.09 -15.05
CA ALA A 86 17.60 3.63 -15.29
C ALA A 86 17.57 4.84 -16.22
N GLY A 87 18.67 5.57 -16.29
CA GLY A 87 18.86 6.67 -17.25
C GLY A 87 18.29 8.01 -16.80
N PHE A 88 17.61 8.12 -15.64
CA PHE A 88 17.28 9.40 -15.04
C PHE A 88 18.52 10.06 -14.43
N LEU A 89 18.47 11.36 -14.15
CA LEU A 89 19.56 12.14 -13.58
C LEU A 89 19.25 12.45 -12.11
N GLY A 90 20.29 12.54 -11.29
CA GLY A 90 20.12 12.84 -9.87
C GLY A 90 19.52 11.66 -9.07
N LYS A 91 18.50 11.94 -8.24
CA LYS A 91 17.90 11.00 -7.29
C LYS A 91 16.39 10.84 -7.45
N GLY A 92 15.73 11.75 -8.17
CA GLY A 92 14.29 11.82 -8.33
C GLY A 92 13.86 11.71 -9.78
N LEU A 93 12.66 11.19 -10.01
CA LEU A 93 12.00 11.19 -11.32
C LEU A 93 10.49 11.11 -11.14
N VAL A 94 9.74 11.53 -12.15
CA VAL A 94 8.31 11.18 -12.23
C VAL A 94 8.20 9.72 -12.65
N ASN A 95 7.45 8.90 -11.90
CA ASN A 95 7.23 7.50 -12.19
C ASN A 95 5.79 7.14 -11.82
N THR A 96 4.92 6.97 -12.82
CA THR A 96 3.50 6.70 -12.57
C THR A 96 3.19 5.24 -12.22
N PHE A 97 4.16 4.34 -12.33
CA PHE A 97 4.06 2.99 -11.78
C PHE A 97 4.07 3.00 -10.24
N ASP A 98 4.63 4.02 -9.61
CA ASP A 98 4.76 4.16 -8.16
C ASP A 98 3.52 4.85 -7.54
N PRO A 99 2.83 4.26 -6.53
CA PRO A 99 3.08 2.94 -5.92
C PRO A 99 2.14 1.83 -6.40
N ASP A 100 1.22 2.08 -7.32
CA ASP A 100 0.07 1.19 -7.57
C ASP A 100 0.10 0.49 -8.95
N GLY A 101 1.26 0.47 -9.61
CA GLY A 101 1.42 -0.21 -10.89
C GLY A 101 0.76 0.53 -12.07
N ASP A 102 0.38 -0.21 -13.11
CA ASP A 102 -0.14 0.32 -14.38
C ASP A 102 -1.61 0.79 -14.35
N ALA A 103 -2.34 0.54 -13.26
CA ALA A 103 -3.79 0.76 -13.24
C ALA A 103 -4.23 2.23 -13.07
N PRO A 104 -3.57 3.08 -12.25
CA PRO A 104 -3.98 4.46 -12.05
C PRO A 104 -3.74 5.32 -13.30
N GLN A 105 -4.60 6.31 -13.54
CA GLN A 105 -4.51 7.22 -14.67
C GLN A 105 -4.51 8.67 -14.21
N GLY A 106 -3.89 9.56 -14.99
CA GLY A 106 -3.86 10.97 -14.68
C GLY A 106 -2.96 11.78 -15.61
N THR A 107 -2.82 13.06 -15.29
CA THR A 107 -1.88 13.96 -15.95
C THR A 107 -1.12 14.79 -14.94
N LEU A 108 0.12 15.17 -15.26
CA LEU A 108 0.92 16.11 -14.49
C LEU A 108 1.35 17.26 -15.42
N THR A 109 0.88 18.47 -15.14
CA THR A 109 1.05 19.61 -16.04
C THR A 109 1.95 20.68 -15.42
N SER A 110 2.92 21.15 -16.19
CA SER A 110 3.85 22.22 -15.76
C SER A 110 3.15 23.57 -15.59
N PRO A 111 3.74 24.48 -14.83
CA PRO A 111 3.47 25.91 -15.01
C PRO A 111 3.64 26.32 -16.48
N GLU A 112 3.00 27.43 -16.83
CA GLU A 112 3.16 28.04 -18.15
C GLU A 112 4.55 28.67 -18.27
N PHE A 113 5.19 28.48 -19.44
CA PHE A 113 6.47 29.08 -19.75
C PHE A 113 6.46 29.74 -21.14
N ASP A 114 7.35 30.72 -21.35
CA ASP A 114 7.56 31.32 -22.66
C ASP A 114 8.46 30.42 -23.51
N VAL A 115 8.07 30.18 -24.76
CA VAL A 115 8.91 29.49 -25.73
C VAL A 115 10.01 30.44 -26.20
N SER A 116 11.07 30.51 -25.39
CA SER A 116 12.23 31.41 -25.58
C SER A 116 13.44 30.73 -26.19
N LYS A 117 13.40 29.40 -26.35
CA LYS A 117 14.47 28.55 -26.89
C LYS A 117 13.92 27.65 -27.99
N ARG A 118 14.83 27.16 -28.84
CA ARG A 118 14.46 26.34 -30.00
C ARG A 118 14.00 24.94 -29.64
N TYR A 119 14.57 24.34 -28.61
CA TYR A 119 14.31 22.94 -28.25
C TYR A 119 13.82 22.80 -26.84
N LEU A 120 12.91 21.85 -26.64
CA LEU A 120 12.59 21.28 -25.34
C LEU A 120 13.08 19.84 -25.32
N HIS A 121 13.90 19.52 -24.33
CA HIS A 121 14.43 18.19 -24.09
C HIS A 121 13.79 17.59 -22.84
N VAL A 122 13.51 16.30 -22.83
CA VAL A 122 12.97 15.57 -21.68
C VAL A 122 13.46 14.14 -21.71
N LEU A 123 13.80 13.57 -20.57
CA LEU A 123 14.06 12.14 -20.42
C LEU A 123 12.74 11.39 -20.28
N VAL A 124 12.51 10.36 -21.09
CA VAL A 124 11.26 9.61 -21.15
C VAL A 124 11.54 8.11 -21.15
N GLY A 125 10.79 7.38 -20.33
CA GLY A 125 10.74 5.92 -20.25
C GLY A 125 9.30 5.44 -20.02
N GLY A 126 9.10 4.14 -19.82
CA GLY A 126 7.78 3.56 -19.60
C GLY A 126 7.07 3.13 -20.86
N GLY A 127 5.76 3.06 -20.85
CA GLY A 127 4.92 2.51 -21.91
C GLY A 127 4.98 3.25 -23.23
N GLY A 128 4.79 2.51 -24.34
CA GLY A 128 4.85 3.02 -25.69
C GLY A 128 3.50 3.39 -26.31
N PHE A 129 2.48 3.70 -25.54
CA PHE A 129 1.13 3.99 -26.03
C PHE A 129 1.00 5.47 -26.40
N GLU A 130 1.06 5.77 -27.69
CA GLU A 130 0.92 7.14 -28.21
C GLU A 130 -0.38 7.80 -27.70
N GLY A 131 -0.25 9.02 -27.17
CA GLY A 131 -1.35 9.78 -26.61
C GLY A 131 -1.90 9.26 -25.28
N LYS A 132 -1.40 8.14 -24.75
CA LYS A 132 -1.84 7.55 -23.50
C LYS A 132 -0.74 7.52 -22.43
N THR A 133 0.46 7.04 -22.77
CA THR A 133 1.64 7.08 -21.88
C THR A 133 2.69 7.94 -22.57
N CYS A 134 2.62 9.26 -22.37
CA CYS A 134 3.42 10.18 -23.16
C CYS A 134 3.72 11.51 -22.44
N VAL A 135 4.72 12.22 -22.96
CA VAL A 135 4.98 13.62 -22.65
C VAL A 135 4.48 14.47 -23.82
N SER A 136 3.65 15.47 -23.53
CA SER A 136 3.04 16.33 -24.54
C SER A 136 3.44 17.80 -24.32
N LEU A 137 3.67 18.52 -25.39
CA LEU A 137 3.76 19.97 -25.43
C LEU A 137 2.38 20.55 -25.69
N LEU A 138 1.89 21.40 -24.81
CA LEU A 138 0.61 22.11 -24.95
C LEU A 138 0.88 23.58 -25.34
N VAL A 139 0.22 24.03 -26.40
CA VAL A 139 0.18 25.44 -26.82
C VAL A 139 -1.28 25.84 -26.99
N GLY A 140 -1.72 26.93 -26.38
CA GLY A 140 -3.12 27.31 -26.37
C GLY A 140 -4.05 26.24 -25.74
N GLY A 141 -3.51 25.40 -24.83
CA GLY A 141 -4.24 24.30 -24.18
C GLY A 141 -4.39 23.03 -25.02
N GLN A 142 -3.85 22.99 -26.24
CA GLN A 142 -3.90 21.82 -27.13
C GLN A 142 -2.54 21.15 -27.23
N ALA A 143 -2.51 19.82 -27.27
CA ALA A 143 -1.28 19.05 -27.49
C ALA A 143 -0.84 19.20 -28.95
N VAL A 144 0.27 19.89 -29.17
CA VAL A 144 0.84 20.16 -30.51
C VAL A 144 2.00 19.23 -30.85
N ARG A 145 2.62 18.62 -29.86
CA ARG A 145 3.66 17.60 -29.97
C ARG A 145 3.47 16.59 -28.84
N SER A 146 3.82 15.34 -29.09
CA SER A 146 3.77 14.28 -28.08
C SER A 146 4.84 13.23 -28.38
N VAL A 147 5.39 12.62 -27.32
CA VAL A 147 6.29 11.48 -27.41
C VAL A 147 5.93 10.47 -26.33
N ALA A 148 5.78 9.22 -26.70
CA ALA A 148 5.54 8.12 -25.77
C ALA A 148 6.87 7.53 -25.27
N GLY A 149 6.83 6.77 -24.18
CA GLY A 149 7.89 5.84 -23.83
C GLY A 149 8.07 4.77 -24.91
N LYS A 150 9.05 3.90 -24.77
CA LYS A 150 9.38 2.90 -25.80
C LYS A 150 9.19 1.46 -25.31
N GLY A 151 8.32 1.25 -24.31
CA GLY A 151 8.10 -0.04 -23.67
C GLY A 151 9.35 -0.52 -22.91
N LYS A 152 10.07 0.39 -22.27
CA LYS A 152 11.25 0.11 -21.46
C LYS A 152 11.41 1.10 -20.32
N GLU A 153 11.99 0.64 -19.21
CA GLU A 153 12.19 1.44 -17.99
C GLU A 153 13.40 2.38 -18.09
N ALA A 154 14.29 2.17 -19.04
CA ALA A 154 15.43 3.06 -19.27
C ALA A 154 14.98 4.34 -19.95
N LEU A 155 15.17 5.49 -19.27
CA LEU A 155 14.85 6.79 -19.82
C LEU A 155 15.88 7.20 -20.89
N GLU A 156 15.38 7.74 -21.98
CA GLU A 156 16.17 8.30 -23.09
C GLU A 156 15.75 9.73 -23.37
N TRP A 157 16.67 10.54 -23.87
CA TRP A 157 16.37 11.90 -24.29
C TRP A 157 15.44 11.94 -25.48
N GLU A 158 14.35 12.66 -25.33
CA GLU A 158 13.44 13.06 -26.40
C GLU A 158 13.49 14.57 -26.56
N THR A 159 13.27 15.06 -27.81
CA THR A 159 13.43 16.46 -28.14
C THR A 159 12.27 16.96 -29.01
N PHE A 160 11.64 18.04 -28.59
CA PHE A 160 10.67 18.77 -29.40
C PHE A 160 11.35 20.00 -30.02
N ASP A 161 11.27 20.18 -31.36
CA ASP A 161 11.61 21.44 -32.03
C ASP A 161 10.44 22.44 -31.83
N LEU A 162 10.74 23.54 -31.16
CA LEU A 162 9.79 24.59 -30.80
C LEU A 162 9.77 25.76 -31.73
N ALA A 163 10.55 25.75 -32.85
CA ALA A 163 10.69 26.88 -33.75
C ALA A 163 9.36 27.45 -34.25
N ALA A 164 8.36 26.59 -34.49
CA ALA A 164 7.01 27.00 -34.92
C ALA A 164 6.19 27.70 -33.85
N PHE A 165 6.62 27.66 -32.60
CA PHE A 165 5.90 28.19 -31.42
C PHE A 165 6.68 29.30 -30.73
N ALA A 166 7.76 29.80 -31.31
CA ALA A 166 8.60 30.83 -30.74
C ALA A 166 7.78 32.06 -30.29
N GLY A 167 8.02 32.52 -29.03
CA GLY A 167 7.31 33.65 -28.44
C GLY A 167 5.90 33.33 -27.94
N GLN A 168 5.40 32.10 -28.08
CA GLN A 168 4.12 31.68 -27.53
C GLN A 168 4.28 31.15 -26.10
N LYS A 169 3.15 31.03 -25.40
CA LYS A 169 3.05 30.37 -24.11
C LYS A 169 2.82 28.87 -24.30
N ALA A 170 3.54 28.08 -23.53
CA ALA A 170 3.44 26.62 -23.59
C ALA A 170 3.42 25.99 -22.19
N ARG A 171 3.00 24.73 -22.13
CA ARG A 171 3.10 23.85 -20.96
C ARG A 171 3.61 22.47 -21.39
N VAL A 172 4.26 21.78 -20.50
CA VAL A 172 4.56 20.35 -20.63
C VAL A 172 3.52 19.58 -19.85
N GLN A 173 2.97 18.52 -20.41
CA GLN A 173 2.06 17.64 -19.73
C GLN A 173 2.53 16.18 -19.86
N LEU A 174 2.76 15.54 -18.74
CA LEU A 174 2.94 14.11 -18.64
C LEU A 174 1.56 13.47 -18.57
N VAL A 175 1.33 12.48 -19.41
CA VAL A 175 0.02 11.83 -19.57
C VAL A 175 0.18 10.35 -19.28
N ASP A 176 -0.66 9.86 -18.39
CA ASP A 176 -0.86 8.45 -18.13
C ASP A 176 -2.37 8.16 -18.20
N ARG A 177 -2.79 7.52 -19.28
CA ARG A 177 -4.20 7.14 -19.57
C ARG A 177 -4.32 5.70 -20.03
N ALA A 178 -3.33 4.86 -19.68
CA ALA A 178 -3.39 3.43 -19.93
C ALA A 178 -3.49 2.70 -18.57
N SER A 179 -4.08 1.51 -18.58
CA SER A 179 -4.27 0.68 -17.38
C SER A 179 -3.84 -0.77 -17.58
N ASP A 180 -3.41 -1.10 -18.79
CA ASP A 180 -2.89 -2.42 -19.14
C ASP A 180 -1.38 -2.50 -18.87
N GLY A 181 -0.78 -3.66 -19.01
CA GLY A 181 0.66 -3.82 -18.85
C GLY A 181 1.47 -2.79 -19.65
N TRP A 182 2.47 -2.16 -19.02
CA TRP A 182 3.17 -0.98 -19.51
C TRP A 182 2.32 0.30 -19.54
N GLY A 183 1.22 0.33 -18.78
CA GLY A 183 0.32 1.48 -18.67
C GLY A 183 0.86 2.60 -17.78
N HIS A 184 2.16 2.88 -17.79
CA HIS A 184 2.79 3.93 -16.98
C HIS A 184 3.77 4.76 -17.83
N ILE A 185 4.13 5.94 -17.31
CA ILE A 185 5.15 6.83 -17.88
C ILE A 185 6.20 7.17 -16.82
N SER A 186 7.45 7.15 -17.22
CA SER A 186 8.56 7.68 -16.44
C SER A 186 9.17 8.88 -17.16
N ALA A 187 9.39 9.97 -16.45
CA ALA A 187 9.96 11.19 -17.03
C ALA A 187 10.89 11.91 -16.05
N ASP A 188 11.89 12.55 -16.61
CA ASP A 188 12.83 13.33 -15.82
C ASP A 188 13.43 14.46 -16.67
N HIS A 189 13.99 15.46 -15.99
CA HIS A 189 14.84 16.50 -16.56
C HIS A 189 14.24 17.23 -17.77
N VAL A 190 13.30 18.12 -17.52
CA VAL A 190 12.65 18.94 -18.54
C VAL A 190 13.44 20.23 -18.73
N ALA A 191 14.03 20.44 -19.92
CA ALA A 191 14.97 21.54 -20.17
C ALA A 191 14.76 22.20 -21.53
N LEU A 192 14.97 23.52 -21.59
CA LEU A 192 14.96 24.30 -22.81
C LEU A 192 16.39 24.65 -23.24
N SER A 193 16.68 24.59 -24.54
CA SER A 193 17.97 25.00 -25.14
C SER A 193 17.82 25.43 -26.59
N ASP A 194 18.81 26.20 -27.09
CA ASP A 194 18.95 26.48 -28.51
C ASP A 194 19.80 25.43 -29.24
N GLU A 195 20.37 24.50 -28.50
CA GLU A 195 21.25 23.46 -29.02
C GLU A 195 20.58 22.07 -28.93
N PRO A 196 20.87 21.15 -29.87
CA PRO A 196 20.38 19.78 -29.80
C PRO A 196 21.02 19.08 -28.57
N VAL A 197 20.33 18.10 -28.01
CA VAL A 197 20.79 17.37 -26.80
C VAL A 197 22.18 16.75 -26.97
N SER A 198 22.54 16.34 -28.19
CA SER A 198 23.85 15.78 -28.50
C SER A 198 25.02 16.76 -28.27
N ALA A 199 24.78 18.08 -28.45
CA ALA A 199 25.74 19.12 -28.15
C ALA A 199 25.79 19.51 -26.68
N LEU A 200 24.76 19.16 -25.90
CA LEU A 200 24.66 19.45 -24.47
C LEU A 200 25.24 18.34 -23.60
N ARG A 201 25.48 17.17 -24.14
CA ARG A 201 25.97 16.02 -23.36
C ARG A 201 27.30 16.33 -22.65
N SER A 202 27.36 15.95 -21.37
CA SER A 202 28.55 16.10 -20.52
C SER A 202 28.78 14.79 -19.76
N GLY A 203 29.86 14.07 -20.10
CA GLY A 203 30.20 12.82 -19.44
C GLY A 203 29.45 11.59 -19.99
N ALA A 204 29.32 10.56 -19.14
CA ALA A 204 28.70 9.29 -19.51
C ALA A 204 27.19 9.31 -19.29
N GLY A 205 26.46 8.47 -20.04
CA GLY A 205 25.03 8.31 -19.88
C GLY A 205 24.22 9.50 -20.43
N ASN A 206 23.19 9.91 -19.69
CA ASN A 206 22.29 10.98 -20.05
C ASN A 206 22.69 12.36 -19.51
N ALA A 207 23.80 12.50 -18.81
CA ALA A 207 24.23 13.79 -18.26
C ALA A 207 24.37 14.86 -19.36
N ILE A 208 23.86 16.07 -19.08
CA ILE A 208 24.01 17.27 -19.91
C ILE A 208 24.67 18.37 -19.12
N THR A 209 25.14 19.42 -19.79
CA THR A 209 25.71 20.59 -19.13
C THR A 209 24.64 21.34 -18.35
N GLU A 210 25.00 21.80 -17.14
CA GLU A 210 24.16 22.66 -16.29
C GLU A 210 24.45 24.17 -16.50
N ASP A 211 25.23 24.54 -17.54
CA ASP A 211 25.49 25.95 -17.85
C ASP A 211 24.18 26.69 -18.18
N ALA A 212 23.76 27.56 -17.26
CA ALA A 212 22.53 28.34 -17.36
C ALA A 212 22.46 29.27 -18.61
N LYS A 213 23.58 29.50 -19.29
CA LYS A 213 23.57 30.23 -20.56
C LYS A 213 23.11 29.35 -21.73
N ARG A 214 23.31 28.04 -21.63
CA ARG A 214 23.00 27.08 -22.66
C ARG A 214 21.67 26.34 -22.41
N VAL A 215 21.35 26.08 -21.14
CA VAL A 215 20.20 25.28 -20.74
C VAL A 215 19.38 26.05 -19.71
N THR A 216 18.06 26.10 -19.92
CA THR A 216 17.08 26.57 -18.92
C THR A 216 16.33 25.37 -18.39
N LEU A 217 16.59 24.95 -17.17
CA LEU A 217 15.93 23.82 -16.53
C LEU A 217 14.52 24.24 -16.10
N LEU A 218 13.50 23.51 -16.56
CA LEU A 218 12.09 23.70 -16.14
C LEU A 218 11.75 22.79 -14.96
N ALA A 219 12.32 21.59 -14.93
CA ALA A 219 12.19 20.65 -13.82
C ALA A 219 13.31 19.62 -13.83
N ASP A 220 13.81 19.25 -12.65
CA ASP A 220 14.76 18.17 -12.39
C ASP A 220 14.17 17.08 -11.47
N PHE A 221 12.99 17.35 -10.91
CA PHE A 221 12.27 16.46 -9.99
C PHE A 221 13.10 15.97 -8.78
N GLU A 222 14.04 16.77 -8.30
CA GLU A 222 14.89 16.47 -7.14
C GLU A 222 14.27 16.92 -5.79
N GLY A 223 13.18 17.67 -5.85
CA GLY A 223 12.47 18.18 -4.68
C GLY A 223 11.68 17.11 -3.91
N PRO A 224 11.08 17.48 -2.77
CA PRO A 224 10.21 16.60 -2.00
C PRO A 224 8.83 16.37 -2.65
N ASP A 225 8.44 17.25 -3.57
CA ASP A 225 7.19 17.23 -4.31
C ASP A 225 7.43 17.70 -5.77
N TYR A 226 6.36 17.81 -6.55
CA TYR A 226 6.44 18.28 -7.94
C TYR A 226 6.45 19.81 -8.07
N GLY A 227 6.63 20.54 -6.98
CA GLY A 227 6.66 22.01 -6.98
C GLY A 227 5.37 22.62 -7.54
N ALA A 228 5.51 23.50 -8.52
CA ALA A 228 4.37 24.19 -9.15
C ALA A 228 3.65 23.38 -10.24
N TRP A 229 4.04 22.13 -10.48
CA TRP A 229 3.32 21.24 -11.40
C TRP A 229 2.01 20.75 -10.77
N THR A 230 0.97 20.63 -11.59
CA THR A 230 -0.38 20.28 -11.13
C THR A 230 -0.80 18.91 -11.66
N ALA A 231 -1.13 17.99 -10.78
CA ALA A 231 -1.68 16.68 -11.12
C ALA A 231 -3.21 16.73 -11.24
N ASP A 232 -3.76 16.02 -12.24
CA ASP A 232 -5.20 15.81 -12.42
C ASP A 232 -5.47 14.32 -12.75
N PRO A 233 -6.20 13.58 -11.92
CA PRO A 233 -6.69 14.00 -10.60
C PRO A 233 -5.53 14.33 -9.62
N PRO A 234 -5.80 15.07 -8.54
CA PRO A 234 -4.77 15.53 -7.62
C PRO A 234 -3.84 14.42 -7.16
N ALA A 235 -2.56 14.74 -7.02
CA ALA A 235 -1.52 13.81 -6.61
C ALA A 235 -1.85 13.10 -5.29
N LYS A 236 -1.49 11.83 -5.17
CA LYS A 236 -1.62 11.05 -3.94
C LYS A 236 -0.77 11.66 -2.84
N ARG A 237 -1.38 12.00 -1.72
CA ARG A 237 -0.61 12.37 -0.52
C ARG A 237 -0.11 11.08 0.15
N THR A 238 1.21 10.90 0.18
CA THR A 238 1.85 9.90 1.02
C THR A 238 1.82 10.40 2.48
N GLY A 239 0.71 10.14 3.16
CA GLY A 239 0.57 10.48 4.57
C GLY A 239 -0.19 9.37 5.28
N SER A 240 0.41 8.72 6.27
CA SER A 240 -0.33 7.91 7.21
C SER A 240 -1.26 8.83 7.98
N CYS A 241 -2.57 8.67 7.83
CA CYS A 241 -3.54 9.35 8.69
C CYS A 241 -3.39 8.79 10.11
N SER A 242 -2.64 9.49 10.96
CA SER A 242 -2.64 9.24 12.40
C SER A 242 -3.78 10.04 13.01
N GLY A 243 -4.90 9.37 13.30
CA GLY A 243 -5.87 9.82 14.29
C GLY A 243 -6.85 10.93 13.92
N GLY A 244 -7.25 11.09 12.64
CA GLY A 244 -8.32 12.03 12.26
C GLY A 244 -9.14 11.53 11.08
N ALA A 245 -10.41 11.90 10.99
CA ALA A 245 -11.28 11.57 9.86
C ALA A 245 -10.71 12.20 8.58
N CYS A 246 -10.45 11.35 7.57
CA CYS A 246 -10.03 11.83 6.25
C CYS A 246 -11.20 12.51 5.53
N ALA A 247 -10.94 13.66 4.89
CA ALA A 247 -11.93 14.39 4.11
C ALA A 247 -12.25 13.66 2.79
N ALA A 248 -13.42 13.89 2.21
CA ALA A 248 -13.85 13.28 0.97
C ALA A 248 -12.85 13.60 -0.18
N GLY A 249 -12.25 12.57 -0.78
CA GLY A 249 -11.24 12.68 -1.84
C GLY A 249 -9.83 12.25 -1.43
N GLU A 250 -9.62 11.83 -0.18
CA GLU A 250 -8.32 11.34 0.32
C GLU A 250 -8.10 9.84 0.05
N ALA A 251 -6.83 9.43 0.15
CA ALA A 251 -6.44 8.03 0.00
C ALA A 251 -7.30 7.08 0.84
N PRO A 252 -7.49 5.81 0.44
CA PRO A 252 -8.27 4.85 1.21
C PRO A 252 -7.86 4.86 2.68
N ALA A 253 -8.84 5.02 3.57
CA ALA A 253 -8.58 5.11 4.99
C ALA A 253 -7.88 3.85 5.50
N ALA A 254 -6.91 4.00 6.40
CA ALA A 254 -6.30 2.87 7.04
C ALA A 254 -7.35 2.09 7.83
N TYR A 255 -7.30 0.76 7.76
CA TYR A 255 -8.10 -0.08 8.62
C TYR A 255 -7.71 0.15 10.09
N VAL A 256 -8.68 0.50 10.91
CA VAL A 256 -8.52 0.63 12.36
C VAL A 256 -9.29 -0.51 13.03
N PRO A 257 -8.62 -1.47 13.70
CA PRO A 257 -9.30 -2.58 14.34
C PRO A 257 -10.31 -2.12 15.38
N TRP A 258 -11.44 -2.78 15.46
CA TRP A 258 -12.53 -2.45 16.39
C TRP A 258 -12.08 -2.36 17.86
N TYR A 259 -11.13 -3.18 18.27
CA TYR A 259 -10.61 -3.15 19.63
C TYR A 259 -9.67 -1.97 19.91
N ALA A 260 -9.06 -1.37 18.86
CA ALA A 260 -8.10 -0.27 19.03
C ALA A 260 -8.74 1.01 19.61
N THR A 261 -10.05 1.20 19.40
CA THR A 261 -10.80 2.30 20.01
C THR A 261 -11.35 1.98 21.40
N ARG A 262 -11.30 0.71 21.79
CA ARG A 262 -11.79 0.24 23.11
C ARG A 262 -10.69 0.12 24.13
N PHE A 263 -9.47 -0.14 23.70
CA PHE A 263 -8.31 -0.34 24.54
C PHE A 263 -7.17 0.55 24.10
N THR A 264 -6.54 1.21 25.04
CA THR A 264 -5.42 2.11 24.77
C THR A 264 -4.06 1.43 24.84
N SER A 265 -4.01 0.19 25.33
CA SER A 265 -2.78 -0.57 25.52
C SER A 265 -3.05 -2.07 25.62
N VAL A 266 -2.01 -2.88 25.43
CA VAL A 266 -2.07 -4.32 25.70
C VAL A 266 -2.37 -4.62 27.18
N GLN A 267 -1.91 -3.75 28.08
CA GLN A 267 -2.21 -3.88 29.50
C GLN A 267 -3.72 -3.73 29.77
N ALA A 268 -4.37 -2.75 29.13
CA ALA A 268 -5.82 -2.56 29.24
C ALA A 268 -6.60 -3.79 28.75
N VAL A 269 -6.15 -4.42 27.66
CA VAL A 269 -6.74 -5.69 27.19
C VAL A 269 -6.57 -6.81 28.21
N ALA A 270 -5.38 -6.92 28.79
CA ALA A 270 -5.09 -7.94 29.82
C ALA A 270 -5.91 -7.75 31.11
N ASP A 271 -6.11 -6.52 31.51
CA ASP A 271 -6.88 -6.16 32.70
C ASP A 271 -8.38 -6.43 32.50
N GLU A 272 -8.94 -6.04 31.38
CA GLU A 272 -10.33 -6.38 30.99
C GLU A 272 -10.53 -7.90 30.98
N TRP A 273 -9.60 -8.63 30.36
CA TRP A 273 -9.69 -10.09 30.31
C TRP A 273 -9.61 -10.70 31.71
N ARG A 274 -8.69 -10.26 32.55
CA ARG A 274 -8.57 -10.74 33.94
C ARG A 274 -9.82 -10.48 34.75
N GLY A 275 -10.37 -9.26 34.64
CA GLY A 275 -11.58 -8.87 35.33
C GLY A 275 -12.83 -9.64 34.91
N ARG A 276 -12.90 -10.06 33.65
CA ARG A 276 -14.08 -10.70 33.09
C ARG A 276 -13.88 -12.15 32.63
N CYS A 277 -12.76 -12.77 33.00
CA CYS A 277 -12.40 -14.12 32.54
C CYS A 277 -13.52 -15.14 32.77
N ALA A 278 -14.10 -15.16 33.97
CA ALA A 278 -15.17 -16.09 34.30
C ALA A 278 -16.44 -15.88 33.48
N GLU A 279 -16.85 -14.62 33.27
CA GLU A 279 -18.00 -14.26 32.42
C GLU A 279 -17.76 -14.64 30.94
N LEU A 280 -16.60 -14.24 30.39
CA LEU A 280 -16.25 -14.51 29.01
C LEU A 280 -16.17 -16.00 28.75
N ARG A 281 -15.60 -16.75 29.68
CA ARG A 281 -15.56 -18.21 29.64
C ARG A 281 -16.96 -18.82 29.67
N ALA A 282 -17.81 -18.42 30.59
CA ALA A 282 -19.18 -18.94 30.70
C ALA A 282 -20.01 -18.65 29.43
N ARG A 283 -19.79 -17.47 28.80
CA ARG A 283 -20.44 -17.14 27.50
C ARG A 283 -19.92 -18.02 26.36
N SER A 284 -18.63 -18.29 26.30
CA SER A 284 -18.03 -19.16 25.29
C SER A 284 -18.50 -20.59 25.45
N GLU A 285 -18.58 -21.09 26.68
CA GLU A 285 -19.08 -22.43 27.01
C GLU A 285 -20.55 -22.56 26.60
N ARG A 286 -21.39 -21.59 26.93
CA ARG A 286 -22.81 -21.58 26.49
C ARG A 286 -22.96 -21.59 24.97
N PHE A 287 -22.14 -20.83 24.24
CA PHE A 287 -22.15 -20.85 22.79
C PHE A 287 -21.75 -22.22 22.25
N ARG A 288 -20.65 -22.79 22.76
CA ARG A 288 -20.20 -24.13 22.38
C ARG A 288 -21.31 -25.16 22.63
N ASP A 289 -21.87 -25.20 23.83
CA ASP A 289 -22.84 -26.20 24.22
C ASP A 289 -24.12 -26.08 23.37
N ALA A 290 -24.61 -24.87 23.13
CA ALA A 290 -25.75 -24.63 22.23
C ALA A 290 -25.45 -25.00 20.77
N PHE A 291 -24.22 -24.78 20.30
CA PHE A 291 -23.81 -25.10 18.92
C PHE A 291 -23.78 -26.62 18.66
N TYR A 292 -23.33 -27.39 19.65
CA TYR A 292 -23.25 -28.85 19.54
C TYR A 292 -24.51 -29.57 20.02
N ASP A 293 -25.48 -28.86 20.61
CA ASP A 293 -26.80 -29.42 20.95
C ASP A 293 -27.69 -29.44 19.71
N THR A 294 -27.50 -30.46 18.88
CA THR A 294 -28.15 -30.62 17.58
C THR A 294 -28.37 -32.11 17.24
N THR A 295 -29.37 -32.34 16.40
CA THR A 295 -29.66 -33.69 15.84
C THR A 295 -28.98 -33.90 14.49
N LEU A 296 -28.19 -32.97 13.99
CA LEU A 296 -27.44 -33.13 12.75
C LEU A 296 -26.33 -34.20 12.90
N PRO A 297 -25.95 -34.88 11.80
CA PRO A 297 -24.80 -35.77 11.79
C PRO A 297 -23.52 -35.03 12.25
N PRO A 298 -22.63 -35.65 13.02
CA PRO A 298 -21.39 -35.07 13.50
C PRO A 298 -20.54 -34.42 12.39
N GLU A 299 -20.49 -35.07 11.23
CA GLU A 299 -19.73 -34.59 10.07
C GLU A 299 -20.25 -33.26 9.52
N ALA A 300 -21.57 -33.07 9.53
CA ALA A 300 -22.18 -31.81 9.13
C ALA A 300 -21.88 -30.70 10.16
N VAL A 301 -21.93 -30.99 11.44
CA VAL A 301 -21.62 -30.06 12.52
C VAL A 301 -20.15 -29.66 12.48
N GLU A 302 -19.25 -30.61 12.24
CA GLU A 302 -17.82 -30.36 12.12
C GLU A 302 -17.51 -29.45 10.91
N ALA A 303 -18.14 -29.69 9.77
CA ALA A 303 -17.98 -28.85 8.58
C ALA A 303 -18.42 -27.38 8.85
N VAL A 304 -19.53 -27.19 9.55
CA VAL A 304 -20.00 -25.85 9.94
C VAL A 304 -19.05 -25.21 10.96
N ALA A 305 -18.59 -26.00 11.95
CA ALA A 305 -17.63 -25.53 12.97
C ALA A 305 -16.30 -25.07 12.33
N ALA A 306 -15.79 -25.82 11.36
CA ALA A 306 -14.57 -25.47 10.62
C ALA A 306 -14.72 -24.10 9.91
N ASN A 307 -15.88 -23.84 9.30
CA ASN A 307 -16.15 -22.56 8.63
C ASN A 307 -16.19 -21.36 9.59
N LEU A 308 -16.54 -21.56 10.87
CA LEU A 308 -16.54 -20.46 11.83
C LEU A 308 -15.14 -19.92 12.16
N THR A 309 -14.10 -20.70 11.90
CA THR A 309 -12.72 -20.28 12.15
C THR A 309 -12.30 -19.08 11.31
N ILE A 310 -12.91 -18.85 10.15
CA ILE A 310 -12.64 -17.69 9.30
C ILE A 310 -12.87 -16.36 10.01
N LEU A 311 -13.83 -16.28 10.93
CA LEU A 311 -14.11 -15.07 11.72
C LEU A 311 -12.96 -14.69 12.65
N LYS A 312 -12.00 -15.58 12.88
CA LYS A 312 -10.79 -15.36 13.67
C LYS A 312 -9.53 -15.29 12.83
N SER A 313 -9.67 -15.36 11.52
CA SER A 313 -8.53 -15.25 10.60
C SER A 313 -8.17 -13.79 10.35
N PRO A 314 -6.94 -13.48 9.91
CA PRO A 314 -6.55 -12.13 9.54
C PRO A 314 -7.24 -11.63 8.25
N THR A 315 -7.99 -12.49 7.55
CA THR A 315 -8.72 -12.14 6.33
C THR A 315 -10.12 -11.58 6.59
N VAL A 316 -10.59 -11.61 7.84
CA VAL A 316 -11.89 -11.05 8.25
C VAL A 316 -11.66 -10.09 9.42
N LEU A 317 -11.85 -8.81 9.17
CA LEU A 317 -11.54 -7.77 10.14
C LEU A 317 -12.75 -6.88 10.42
N ARG A 318 -13.04 -6.67 11.69
CA ARG A 318 -14.02 -5.70 12.14
C ARG A 318 -13.35 -4.36 12.40
N GLN A 319 -13.89 -3.30 11.79
CA GLN A 319 -13.39 -1.95 11.94
C GLN A 319 -13.99 -1.25 13.17
N HIS A 320 -13.37 -0.14 13.57
CA HIS A 320 -13.76 0.65 14.74
C HIS A 320 -15.22 1.12 14.71
N ASP A 321 -15.78 1.39 13.54
CA ASP A 321 -17.18 1.78 13.33
C ASP A 321 -18.15 0.60 13.27
N GLY A 322 -17.64 -0.63 13.39
CA GLY A 322 -18.43 -1.86 13.39
C GLY A 322 -18.55 -2.55 12.03
N ARG A 323 -18.12 -1.91 10.94
CA ARG A 323 -18.11 -2.54 9.61
C ARG A 323 -17.19 -3.75 9.60
N LEU A 324 -17.61 -4.78 8.89
CA LEU A 324 -16.83 -6.01 8.71
C LEU A 324 -16.30 -6.07 7.29
N TRP A 325 -15.01 -6.28 7.15
CA TRP A 325 -14.32 -6.38 5.88
C TRP A 325 -13.70 -7.77 5.71
N CYS A 326 -13.74 -8.30 4.48
CA CYS A 326 -13.14 -9.59 4.15
C CYS A 326 -12.16 -9.43 2.99
N TRP A 327 -11.00 -10.07 3.11
CA TRP A 327 -9.97 -10.12 2.08
C TRP A 327 -9.73 -11.55 1.63
N GLU A 328 -9.28 -11.72 0.42
CA GLU A 328 -8.93 -13.03 -0.12
C GLU A 328 -7.66 -13.62 0.53
N GLY A 329 -6.80 -12.77 1.07
CA GLY A 329 -5.66 -13.22 1.87
C GLY A 329 -4.49 -13.76 1.06
N CYS A 330 -4.15 -13.17 -0.08
CA CYS A 330 -3.12 -13.66 -0.97
C CYS A 330 -1.73 -13.05 -0.83
N GLY A 331 -1.40 -12.40 0.26
CA GLY A 331 -0.05 -11.89 0.48
C GLY A 331 0.19 -11.45 1.91
N ASP A 332 1.46 -11.47 2.35
CA ASP A 332 1.85 -11.06 3.71
C ASP A 332 1.71 -9.55 3.94
N GLY A 333 1.69 -8.75 2.88
CA GLY A 333 1.62 -7.29 2.92
C GLY A 333 0.26 -6.67 2.62
N GLY A 334 -0.73 -7.48 2.23
CA GLY A 334 -2.07 -6.99 1.91
C GLY A 334 -2.96 -8.05 1.30
N GLY A 335 -4.28 -7.85 1.35
CA GLY A 335 -5.23 -8.67 0.63
C GLY A 335 -5.22 -8.38 -0.87
N CYS A 336 -5.69 -9.31 -1.70
CA CYS A 336 -5.78 -9.09 -3.14
C CYS A 336 -6.96 -8.25 -3.59
N CYS A 337 -7.73 -7.69 -2.68
CA CYS A 337 -8.88 -6.84 -2.98
C CYS A 337 -9.01 -5.71 -1.96
N ALA A 338 -9.93 -4.79 -2.23
CA ALA A 338 -10.16 -3.62 -1.37
C ALA A 338 -10.96 -3.91 -0.08
N GLY A 339 -11.05 -5.17 0.35
CA GLY A 339 -11.75 -5.57 1.57
C GLY A 339 -13.23 -5.93 1.38
N SER A 340 -13.64 -6.17 0.15
CA SER A 340 -15.03 -6.50 -0.21
C SER A 340 -15.15 -7.72 -1.13
N CYS A 341 -14.22 -8.67 -1.02
CA CYS A 341 -14.23 -9.90 -1.83
C CYS A 341 -15.44 -10.79 -1.52
N ALA A 342 -16.53 -10.59 -2.27
CA ALA A 342 -17.79 -11.31 -2.04
C ALA A 342 -17.66 -12.83 -2.14
N HIS A 343 -16.75 -13.35 -2.95
CA HIS A 343 -16.53 -14.80 -3.08
C HIS A 343 -15.94 -15.43 -1.81
N VAL A 344 -15.16 -14.74 -1.02
CA VAL A 344 -14.64 -15.21 0.27
C VAL A 344 -15.79 -15.48 1.24
N TRP A 345 -16.87 -14.73 1.16
CA TRP A 345 -18.03 -14.89 2.03
C TRP A 345 -18.86 -16.14 1.69
N ASN A 346 -18.73 -16.64 0.46
CA ASN A 346 -19.36 -17.90 0.09
C ASN A 346 -18.76 -19.09 0.84
N TYR A 347 -17.52 -18.98 1.31
CA TYR A 347 -16.90 -20.00 2.16
C TYR A 347 -17.36 -19.92 3.61
N ALA A 348 -17.87 -18.77 4.04
CA ALA A 348 -18.32 -18.53 5.41
C ALA A 348 -19.84 -18.70 5.58
N GLN A 349 -20.43 -19.69 4.93
CA GLN A 349 -21.89 -19.92 4.90
C GLN A 349 -22.54 -20.00 6.27
N ALA A 350 -21.81 -20.45 7.29
CA ALA A 350 -22.29 -20.49 8.67
C ALA A 350 -22.59 -19.09 9.25
N VAL A 351 -21.95 -18.02 8.74
CA VAL A 351 -22.09 -16.66 9.29
C VAL A 351 -23.51 -16.11 9.11
N CYS A 352 -24.12 -16.33 7.95
CA CYS A 352 -25.47 -15.83 7.68
C CYS A 352 -26.54 -16.46 8.59
N HIS A 353 -26.33 -17.71 9.03
CA HIS A 353 -27.26 -18.41 9.90
C HIS A 353 -27.00 -18.13 11.38
N LEU A 354 -25.75 -18.10 11.80
CA LEU A 354 -25.38 -17.95 13.22
C LEU A 354 -25.23 -16.49 13.65
N PHE A 355 -24.82 -15.62 12.71
CA PHE A 355 -24.54 -14.20 12.98
C PHE A 355 -25.18 -13.29 11.90
N PRO A 356 -26.51 -13.32 11.74
CA PRO A 356 -27.19 -12.62 10.65
C PRO A 356 -26.98 -11.10 10.63
N SER A 357 -26.69 -10.48 11.79
CA SER A 357 -26.35 -9.07 11.86
C SER A 357 -24.97 -8.76 11.27
N LEU A 358 -24.00 -9.65 11.47
CA LEU A 358 -22.68 -9.51 10.85
C LEU A 358 -22.76 -9.69 9.34
N GLU A 359 -23.50 -10.70 8.88
CA GLU A 359 -23.73 -10.95 7.45
C GLU A 359 -24.37 -9.73 6.76
N ARG A 360 -25.41 -9.16 7.35
CA ARG A 360 -26.03 -7.94 6.83
C ARG A 360 -25.03 -6.78 6.74
N GLY A 361 -24.20 -6.60 7.77
CA GLY A 361 -23.16 -5.59 7.77
C GLY A 361 -22.12 -5.81 6.67
N MET A 362 -21.69 -7.05 6.44
CA MET A 362 -20.77 -7.41 5.35
C MET A 362 -21.38 -7.10 3.98
N ARG A 363 -22.65 -7.51 3.75
CA ARG A 363 -23.33 -7.24 2.47
C ARG A 363 -23.54 -5.74 2.24
N GLN A 364 -23.90 -4.98 3.26
CA GLN A 364 -23.98 -3.52 3.15
C GLN A 364 -22.61 -2.92 2.76
N THR A 365 -21.53 -3.35 3.40
CA THR A 365 -20.19 -2.91 3.04
C THR A 365 -19.85 -3.28 1.60
N ALA A 366 -20.15 -4.52 1.15
CA ALA A 366 -19.90 -4.93 -0.22
C ALA A 366 -20.67 -4.10 -1.24
N PHE A 367 -21.96 -3.87 -1.01
CA PHE A 367 -22.81 -3.17 -1.98
C PHE A 367 -22.58 -1.66 -2.04
N PHE A 368 -22.28 -1.03 -0.92
CA PHE A 368 -22.19 0.43 -0.87
C PHE A 368 -20.76 0.97 -0.83
N GLU A 369 -19.80 0.15 -0.45
CA GLU A 369 -18.41 0.56 -0.27
C GLU A 369 -17.42 -0.33 -1.03
N GLY A 370 -17.90 -1.43 -1.62
CA GLY A 370 -17.14 -2.30 -2.47
C GLY A 370 -16.72 -1.61 -3.76
N GLN A 371 -15.62 -2.10 -4.32
CA GLN A 371 -15.14 -1.73 -5.65
C GLN A 371 -15.32 -2.94 -6.55
N ASP A 372 -16.43 -3.03 -7.20
CA ASP A 372 -16.60 -3.88 -8.37
C ASP A 372 -16.84 -3.00 -9.60
#